data_51145057641fe117c9937bdeb692b499
#
_entry.id   51145057641fe117c9937bdeb692b499
#
_cell.length_a   1.000
_cell.length_b   1.000
_cell.length_c   1.000
_cell.angle_alpha   90.00
_cell.angle_beta   90.00
_cell.angle_gamma   90.00
#
_symmetry.space_group_name_H-M   'P 1'
#
loop_
_entity.id
_entity.type
_entity.pdbx_description
1 polymer ?
#
loop_
_entity_poly.entity_id
_entity_poly.type
_entity_poly.pdbx_seq_one_letter_code
_entity_poly.pdbx_strand_id
1 'polypeptide(L)'
;MTEQIVIAPLVVALVAAVLTLGTKYWPRLQRAVSVAGSLAYLAVVAVLFETVRTGGILTYQLSDWDAPFGISVVADSLSAFMLVLAGVVSLVALVFAATYVDEFGQRLSFHPLFHFMMVGVSGSFLTGDIFNLFVWFEVMLMSSYVLVVFYSGAEHTEAALQYVVLNLVGSAIMLLSIGGLYAVTGTLNMADLSRRLADPAAYGVDPAPVLGLSAILFAVFALKAGIVPFHWWVPAAYRAAPAPVSAVLAGVVKKVGVYAIIRLYFTVFSVASFGGLGLPGFAGDSLLAFYGPVLFLMAIASIFLGGFGAIDRDNLDDLLAYSSIGQVGFIVLPLAIGATATGTVPGTGGTTIRTLAITAALIYTVNHGLAKGGLFLVSGAIFEAVGSIEFDDLGGLSERAPVLSVGFLVAALALVGVPPLSGFFGKFLVFDTAAQALAVDAPGARLALVVALAGAILTIAYVTRAWNRGFWGPPSEAVDDAYSPRGQIAVALLLVVAVVAVGIGFDPVYEAASEAARAALDTEGYRDAVLFLGGGLA
;
A
#
# COMPACT_ATOMS: atom_id res chain seq x y z
N MET A 1 -23.02 -6.62 -18.67
CA MET A 1 -21.63 -7.20 -18.60
C MET A 1 -20.60 -6.21 -18.10
N THR A 2 -20.71 -4.92 -18.40
CA THR A 2 -19.76 -3.88 -17.94
C THR A 2 -19.74 -3.69 -16.43
N GLU A 3 -20.88 -3.74 -15.75
CA GLU A 3 -20.96 -3.56 -14.30
C GLU A 3 -20.42 -4.78 -13.51
N GLN A 4 -20.60 -5.99 -14.04
CA GLN A 4 -20.15 -7.22 -13.38
C GLN A 4 -18.64 -7.35 -13.32
N ILE A 5 -17.88 -6.67 -14.19
CA ILE A 5 -16.42 -6.67 -14.15
C ILE A 5 -15.88 -6.02 -12.86
N VAL A 6 -16.65 -5.11 -12.24
CA VAL A 6 -16.26 -4.41 -11.01
C VAL A 6 -16.08 -5.37 -9.85
N ILE A 7 -16.97 -6.36 -9.70
CA ILE A 7 -16.90 -7.36 -8.62
C ILE A 7 -15.98 -8.54 -8.96
N ALA A 8 -15.58 -8.69 -10.22
CA ALA A 8 -14.85 -9.86 -10.70
C ALA A 8 -13.51 -10.12 -9.97
N PRO A 9 -12.67 -9.12 -9.62
CA PRO A 9 -11.46 -9.35 -8.83
C PRO A 9 -11.75 -10.02 -7.47
N LEU A 10 -12.81 -9.60 -6.78
CA LEU A 10 -13.26 -10.20 -5.52
C LEU A 10 -13.69 -11.65 -5.71
N VAL A 11 -14.53 -11.89 -6.71
CA VAL A 11 -15.07 -13.24 -7.00
C VAL A 11 -13.96 -14.20 -7.38
N VAL A 12 -13.03 -13.79 -8.25
CA VAL A 12 -11.91 -14.65 -8.69
C VAL A 12 -11.00 -15.00 -7.51
N ALA A 13 -10.65 -14.03 -6.66
CA ALA A 13 -9.85 -14.28 -5.46
C ALA A 13 -10.59 -15.23 -4.48
N LEU A 14 -11.88 -15.04 -4.26
CA LEU A 14 -12.71 -15.88 -3.40
C LEU A 14 -12.83 -17.32 -3.93
N VAL A 15 -13.09 -17.47 -5.24
CA VAL A 15 -13.15 -18.79 -5.90
C VAL A 15 -11.80 -19.49 -5.79
N ALA A 16 -10.68 -18.79 -6.01
CA ALA A 16 -9.35 -19.35 -5.84
C ALA A 16 -9.09 -19.80 -4.39
N ALA A 17 -9.55 -19.02 -3.38
CA ALA A 17 -9.45 -19.40 -1.97
C ALA A 17 -10.23 -20.71 -1.68
N VAL A 18 -11.47 -20.81 -2.14
CA VAL A 18 -12.33 -21.99 -1.95
C VAL A 18 -11.77 -23.21 -2.66
N LEU A 19 -11.33 -23.07 -3.92
CA LEU A 19 -10.76 -24.18 -4.70
C LEU A 19 -9.44 -24.68 -4.10
N THR A 20 -8.58 -23.77 -3.64
CA THR A 20 -7.33 -24.15 -2.95
C THR A 20 -7.59 -24.81 -1.60
N LEU A 21 -8.64 -24.43 -0.88
CA LEU A 21 -9.07 -25.12 0.33
C LEU A 21 -9.57 -26.53 0.02
N GLY A 22 -10.38 -26.71 -1.02
CA GLY A 22 -10.87 -28.01 -1.48
C GLY A 22 -9.76 -28.96 -1.96
N THR A 23 -8.64 -28.41 -2.44
CA THR A 23 -7.52 -29.19 -2.96
C THR A 23 -6.36 -29.39 -1.98
N LYS A 24 -6.51 -29.03 -0.71
CA LYS A 24 -5.44 -29.03 0.30
C LYS A 24 -4.71 -30.36 0.52
N TYR A 25 -5.36 -31.48 0.21
CA TYR A 25 -4.76 -32.81 0.33
C TYR A 25 -3.97 -33.25 -0.93
N TRP A 26 -3.99 -32.44 -2.00
CA TRP A 26 -3.27 -32.68 -3.25
C TRP A 26 -2.30 -31.54 -3.53
N PRO A 27 -1.08 -31.52 -2.94
CA PRO A 27 -0.18 -30.35 -2.96
C PRO A 27 0.11 -29.83 -4.36
N ARG A 28 0.35 -30.71 -5.34
CA ARG A 28 0.62 -30.29 -6.73
C ARG A 28 -0.59 -29.63 -7.38
N LEU A 29 -1.78 -30.17 -7.16
CA LEU A 29 -3.03 -29.60 -7.69
C LEU A 29 -3.33 -28.26 -6.99
N GLN A 30 -3.15 -28.19 -5.68
CA GLN A 30 -3.36 -26.96 -4.92
C GLN A 30 -2.44 -25.83 -5.41
N ARG A 31 -1.15 -26.10 -5.64
CA ARG A 31 -0.21 -25.14 -6.24
C ARG A 31 -0.67 -24.67 -7.61
N ALA A 32 -1.05 -25.61 -8.48
CA ALA A 32 -1.51 -25.29 -9.83
C ALA A 32 -2.78 -24.42 -9.81
N VAL A 33 -3.77 -24.79 -8.99
CA VAL A 33 -5.02 -24.02 -8.80
C VAL A 33 -4.71 -22.62 -8.25
N SER A 34 -3.81 -22.53 -7.29
CA SER A 34 -3.45 -21.26 -6.65
C SER A 34 -2.77 -20.31 -7.65
N VAL A 35 -1.80 -20.79 -8.41
CA VAL A 35 -1.12 -19.99 -9.44
C VAL A 35 -2.09 -19.60 -10.56
N ALA A 36 -2.93 -20.55 -11.03
CA ALA A 36 -3.95 -20.26 -12.04
C ALA A 36 -4.97 -19.22 -11.54
N GLY A 37 -5.38 -19.29 -10.28
CA GLY A 37 -6.25 -18.30 -9.64
C GLY A 37 -5.63 -16.91 -9.59
N SER A 38 -4.33 -16.80 -9.26
CA SER A 38 -3.64 -15.51 -9.27
C SER A 38 -3.43 -14.95 -10.68
N LEU A 39 -3.18 -15.81 -11.67
CA LEU A 39 -3.11 -15.39 -13.08
C LEU A 39 -4.48 -14.88 -13.56
N ALA A 40 -5.56 -15.61 -13.25
CA ALA A 40 -6.91 -15.19 -13.55
C ALA A 40 -7.27 -13.86 -12.86
N TYR A 41 -6.87 -13.70 -11.60
CA TYR A 41 -7.01 -12.44 -10.86
C TYR A 41 -6.33 -11.27 -11.59
N LEU A 42 -5.06 -11.42 -11.94
CA LEU A 42 -4.32 -10.36 -12.65
C LEU A 42 -4.93 -10.06 -14.02
N ALA A 43 -5.38 -11.08 -14.75
CA ALA A 43 -6.06 -10.90 -16.04
C ALA A 43 -7.36 -10.10 -15.90
N VAL A 44 -8.19 -10.42 -14.91
CA VAL A 44 -9.43 -9.69 -14.63
C VAL A 44 -9.15 -8.25 -14.18
N VAL A 45 -8.14 -8.05 -13.34
CA VAL A 45 -7.72 -6.70 -12.92
C VAL A 45 -7.21 -5.88 -14.12
N ALA A 46 -6.49 -6.47 -15.06
CA ALA A 46 -6.04 -5.80 -16.28
C ALA A 46 -7.22 -5.38 -17.18
N VAL A 47 -8.22 -6.26 -17.32
CA VAL A 47 -9.46 -5.93 -18.05
C VAL A 47 -10.24 -4.82 -17.34
N LEU A 48 -10.37 -4.88 -16.01
CA LEU A 48 -11.03 -3.83 -15.22
C LEU A 48 -10.31 -2.48 -15.37
N PHE A 49 -8.97 -2.48 -15.29
CA PHE A 49 -8.16 -1.27 -15.46
C PHE A 49 -8.40 -0.61 -16.82
N GLU A 50 -8.39 -1.39 -17.91
CA GLU A 50 -8.63 -0.87 -19.26
C GLU A 50 -10.09 -0.41 -19.42
N THR A 51 -11.06 -1.12 -18.82
CA THR A 51 -12.47 -0.72 -18.89
C THR A 51 -12.72 0.60 -18.16
N VAL A 52 -12.11 0.79 -16.99
CA VAL A 52 -12.18 2.05 -16.23
C VAL A 52 -11.49 3.19 -17.00
N ARG A 53 -10.31 2.93 -17.58
CA ARG A 53 -9.55 3.92 -18.34
C ARG A 53 -10.32 4.46 -19.54
N THR A 54 -11.12 3.63 -20.19
CA THR A 54 -11.90 4.00 -21.37
C THR A 54 -13.33 4.45 -21.06
N GLY A 55 -13.93 3.91 -20.00
CA GLY A 55 -15.35 4.10 -19.66
C GLY A 55 -15.60 5.00 -18.43
N GLY A 56 -14.56 5.40 -17.69
CA GLY A 56 -14.71 6.18 -16.46
C GLY A 56 -15.07 5.35 -15.24
N ILE A 57 -15.76 5.95 -14.29
CA ILE A 57 -16.13 5.30 -13.01
C ILE A 57 -17.21 4.26 -13.26
N LEU A 58 -16.98 3.03 -12.78
CA LEU A 58 -17.93 1.93 -12.85
C LEU A 58 -18.43 1.59 -11.45
N THR A 59 -19.73 1.32 -11.34
CA THR A 59 -20.38 0.93 -10.09
C THR A 59 -21.10 -0.39 -10.24
N TYR A 60 -21.12 -1.17 -9.16
CA TYR A 60 -21.91 -2.38 -9.05
C TYR A 60 -22.66 -2.37 -7.70
N GLN A 61 -23.99 -2.39 -7.76
CA GLN A 61 -24.83 -2.46 -6.56
C GLN A 61 -25.11 -3.92 -6.22
N LEU A 62 -24.73 -4.35 -5.03
CA LEU A 62 -24.91 -5.73 -4.62
C LEU A 62 -26.40 -6.05 -4.45
N SER A 63 -26.87 -7.09 -5.14
CA SER A 63 -28.27 -7.55 -5.13
C SER A 63 -29.27 -6.48 -5.63
N ASP A 64 -28.85 -5.59 -6.51
CA ASP A 64 -29.67 -4.52 -7.11
C ASP A 64 -30.34 -3.57 -6.09
N TRP A 65 -29.69 -3.42 -4.93
CA TRP A 65 -30.10 -2.43 -3.93
C TRP A 65 -29.38 -1.11 -4.20
N ASP A 66 -30.17 -0.09 -4.51
CA ASP A 66 -29.64 1.23 -4.87
C ASP A 66 -28.86 1.89 -3.71
N ALA A 67 -27.85 2.66 -4.09
CA ALA A 67 -27.20 3.58 -3.17
C ALA A 67 -28.20 4.65 -2.67
N PRO A 68 -28.11 5.11 -1.42
CA PRO A 68 -27.03 4.84 -0.45
C PRO A 68 -27.27 3.63 0.48
N PHE A 69 -28.35 2.85 0.30
CA PHE A 69 -28.78 1.79 1.21
C PHE A 69 -28.13 0.43 0.89
N GLY A 70 -27.83 0.18 -0.39
CA GLY A 70 -27.15 -1.04 -0.85
C GLY A 70 -25.63 -0.95 -0.67
N ILE A 71 -25.00 -2.14 -0.72
CA ILE A 71 -23.54 -2.24 -0.76
C ILE A 71 -23.06 -1.87 -2.16
N SER A 72 -22.40 -0.74 -2.27
CA SER A 72 -21.81 -0.26 -3.52
C SER A 72 -20.37 -0.72 -3.65
N VAL A 73 -20.03 -1.32 -4.80
CA VAL A 73 -18.66 -1.61 -5.22
C VAL A 73 -18.32 -0.64 -6.36
N VAL A 74 -17.22 0.08 -6.25
CA VAL A 74 -16.86 1.19 -7.13
C VAL A 74 -15.46 0.97 -7.68
N ALA A 75 -15.32 1.00 -9.00
CA ALA A 75 -14.04 0.97 -9.67
C ALA A 75 -13.82 2.29 -10.42
N ASP A 76 -12.81 3.02 -10.00
CA ASP A 76 -12.29 4.21 -10.69
C ASP A 76 -10.80 4.04 -10.98
N SER A 77 -10.17 5.03 -11.60
CA SER A 77 -8.75 4.96 -11.95
C SER A 77 -7.85 4.76 -10.71
N LEU A 78 -8.22 5.28 -9.52
CA LEU A 78 -7.44 5.09 -8.30
C LEU A 78 -7.51 3.64 -7.80
N SER A 79 -8.71 3.06 -7.69
CA SER A 79 -8.88 1.67 -7.25
C SER A 79 -8.28 0.67 -8.24
N ALA A 80 -8.50 0.89 -9.54
CA ALA A 80 -7.94 0.04 -10.60
C ALA A 80 -6.40 0.07 -10.62
N PHE A 81 -5.79 1.24 -10.45
CA PHE A 81 -4.34 1.42 -10.34
C PHE A 81 -3.75 0.62 -9.16
N MET A 82 -4.39 0.69 -7.99
CA MET A 82 -3.95 -0.04 -6.80
C MET A 82 -4.12 -1.55 -6.95
N LEU A 83 -5.18 -2.01 -7.62
CA LEU A 83 -5.42 -3.42 -7.91
C LEU A 83 -4.36 -4.00 -8.85
N VAL A 84 -3.88 -3.25 -9.85
CA VAL A 84 -2.80 -3.69 -10.74
C VAL A 84 -1.53 -3.95 -9.94
N LEU A 85 -1.12 -3.03 -9.07
CA LEU A 85 0.03 -3.23 -8.18
C LEU A 85 -0.15 -4.47 -7.29
N ALA A 86 -1.34 -4.61 -6.69
CA ALA A 86 -1.67 -5.75 -5.84
C ALA A 86 -1.60 -7.07 -6.61
N GLY A 87 -2.13 -7.11 -7.84
CA GLY A 87 -2.12 -8.29 -8.70
C GLY A 87 -0.71 -8.73 -9.08
N VAL A 88 0.14 -7.79 -9.49
CA VAL A 88 1.53 -8.09 -9.88
C VAL A 88 2.34 -8.63 -8.70
N VAL A 89 2.33 -7.93 -7.57
CA VAL A 89 3.12 -8.32 -6.39
C VAL A 89 2.63 -9.64 -5.81
N SER A 90 1.31 -9.83 -5.68
CA SER A 90 0.74 -11.06 -5.12
C SER A 90 0.96 -12.28 -6.01
N LEU A 91 0.86 -12.14 -7.34
CA LEU A 91 1.17 -13.23 -8.27
C LEU A 91 2.60 -13.71 -8.10
N VAL A 92 3.57 -12.81 -8.13
CA VAL A 92 4.99 -13.19 -8.00
C VAL A 92 5.27 -13.80 -6.63
N ALA A 93 4.73 -13.21 -5.56
CA ALA A 93 4.87 -13.75 -4.20
C ALA A 93 4.26 -15.16 -4.09
N LEU A 94 3.11 -15.41 -4.73
CA LEU A 94 2.47 -16.73 -4.69
C LEU A 94 3.22 -17.78 -5.52
N VAL A 95 3.75 -17.39 -6.69
CA VAL A 95 4.63 -18.29 -7.49
C VAL A 95 5.89 -18.64 -6.71
N PHE A 96 6.47 -17.69 -5.99
CA PHE A 96 7.59 -17.93 -5.07
C PHE A 96 7.17 -18.91 -3.96
N ALA A 97 6.04 -18.67 -3.30
CA ALA A 97 5.51 -19.51 -2.25
C ALA A 97 5.28 -20.97 -2.68
N ALA A 98 4.92 -21.19 -3.95
CA ALA A 98 4.68 -22.54 -4.49
C ALA A 98 5.92 -23.44 -4.42
N THR A 99 7.13 -22.87 -4.36
CA THR A 99 8.39 -23.60 -4.20
C THR A 99 9.06 -23.39 -2.84
N TYR A 100 8.71 -22.33 -2.14
CA TYR A 100 9.28 -21.95 -0.84
C TYR A 100 8.58 -22.63 0.33
N VAL A 101 7.24 -22.71 0.29
CA VAL A 101 6.45 -23.33 1.36
C VAL A 101 6.42 -24.84 1.19
N ASP A 102 6.81 -25.58 2.22
CA ASP A 102 6.82 -27.03 2.23
C ASP A 102 5.41 -27.65 2.18
N GLU A 103 5.31 -28.97 1.98
CA GLU A 103 4.02 -29.66 1.89
C GLU A 103 3.23 -29.63 3.19
N PHE A 104 3.88 -29.58 4.34
CA PHE A 104 3.21 -29.46 5.62
C PHE A 104 2.57 -28.09 5.77
N GLY A 105 3.28 -27.02 5.49
CA GLY A 105 2.78 -25.65 5.47
C GLY A 105 1.61 -25.48 4.49
N GLN A 106 1.67 -26.09 3.30
CA GLN A 106 0.56 -26.04 2.37
C GLN A 106 -0.71 -26.67 2.94
N ARG A 107 -0.61 -27.81 3.65
CA ARG A 107 -1.73 -28.46 4.35
C ARG A 107 -2.28 -27.62 5.49
N LEU A 108 -1.50 -26.71 6.07
CA LEU A 108 -1.94 -25.72 7.06
C LEU A 108 -2.71 -24.55 6.43
N SER A 109 -3.13 -24.70 5.16
CA SER A 109 -3.97 -23.73 4.44
C SER A 109 -3.27 -22.44 4.00
N PHE A 110 -1.95 -22.46 3.71
CA PHE A 110 -1.23 -21.29 3.20
C PHE A 110 -1.92 -20.66 2.00
N HIS A 111 -2.17 -21.42 0.94
CA HIS A 111 -2.76 -20.93 -0.30
C HIS A 111 -4.18 -20.35 -0.13
N PRO A 112 -5.13 -21.02 0.57
CA PRO A 112 -6.43 -20.43 0.86
C PRO A 112 -6.34 -19.11 1.61
N LEU A 113 -5.53 -19.04 2.66
CA LEU A 113 -5.35 -17.83 3.47
C LEU A 113 -4.75 -16.69 2.65
N PHE A 114 -3.80 -17.00 1.77
CA PHE A 114 -3.22 -16.01 0.87
C PHE A 114 -4.27 -15.41 -0.07
N HIS A 115 -5.13 -16.24 -0.68
CA HIS A 115 -6.22 -15.75 -1.52
C HIS A 115 -7.30 -15.01 -0.72
N PHE A 116 -7.65 -15.45 0.50
CA PHE A 116 -8.55 -14.68 1.37
C PHE A 116 -7.98 -13.31 1.75
N MET A 117 -6.68 -13.22 1.99
CA MET A 117 -6.03 -11.92 2.19
C MET A 117 -6.20 -11.01 0.95
N MET A 118 -6.09 -11.58 -0.26
CA MET A 118 -6.32 -10.84 -1.51
C MET A 118 -7.79 -10.46 -1.74
N VAL A 119 -8.76 -11.27 -1.25
CA VAL A 119 -10.18 -10.86 -1.21
C VAL A 119 -10.34 -9.58 -0.40
N GLY A 120 -9.78 -9.54 0.81
CA GLY A 120 -9.86 -8.35 1.67
C GLY A 120 -9.16 -7.13 1.07
N VAL A 121 -8.00 -7.31 0.43
CA VAL A 121 -7.29 -6.24 -0.30
C VAL A 121 -8.16 -5.69 -1.44
N SER A 122 -8.72 -6.57 -2.27
CA SER A 122 -9.55 -6.17 -3.41
C SER A 122 -10.82 -5.45 -2.97
N GLY A 123 -11.48 -5.99 -1.93
CA GLY A 123 -12.66 -5.37 -1.35
C GLY A 123 -12.38 -3.99 -0.76
N SER A 124 -11.22 -3.81 -0.12
CA SER A 124 -10.81 -2.51 0.42
C SER A 124 -10.58 -1.46 -0.67
N PHE A 125 -10.06 -1.85 -1.84
CA PHE A 125 -9.85 -0.93 -2.96
C PHE A 125 -11.12 -0.63 -3.77
N LEU A 126 -12.10 -1.52 -3.74
CA LEU A 126 -13.31 -1.40 -4.55
C LEU A 126 -14.54 -0.93 -3.76
N THR A 127 -14.51 -0.91 -2.44
CA THR A 127 -15.71 -0.55 -1.67
C THR A 127 -16.06 0.93 -1.78
N GLY A 128 -17.35 1.21 -1.97
CA GLY A 128 -17.96 2.54 -1.88
C GLY A 128 -18.67 2.82 -0.55
N ASP A 129 -18.42 2.00 0.48
CA ASP A 129 -19.08 2.07 1.78
C ASP A 129 -18.06 1.93 2.93
N ILE A 130 -18.13 2.82 3.93
CA ILE A 130 -17.14 2.84 5.03
C ILE A 130 -17.27 1.65 5.99
N PHE A 131 -18.46 1.07 6.16
CA PHE A 131 -18.64 -0.12 6.97
C PHE A 131 -18.10 -1.36 6.23
N ASN A 132 -18.36 -1.47 4.93
CA ASN A 132 -17.78 -2.54 4.14
C ASN A 132 -16.24 -2.40 4.03
N LEU A 133 -15.69 -1.19 4.07
CA LEU A 133 -14.25 -1.00 4.19
C LEU A 133 -13.72 -1.69 5.47
N PHE A 134 -14.41 -1.53 6.61
CA PHE A 134 -14.07 -2.26 7.83
C PHE A 134 -14.15 -3.78 7.63
N VAL A 135 -15.21 -4.28 7.00
CA VAL A 135 -15.37 -5.73 6.75
C VAL A 135 -14.21 -6.27 5.91
N TRP A 136 -13.83 -5.59 4.84
CA TRP A 136 -12.70 -6.02 3.99
C TRP A 136 -11.35 -5.92 4.71
N PHE A 137 -11.16 -4.91 5.57
CA PHE A 137 -10.01 -4.84 6.46
C PHE A 137 -9.92 -6.08 7.35
N GLU A 138 -11.04 -6.50 7.97
CA GLU A 138 -11.07 -7.68 8.83
C GLU A 138 -10.76 -8.97 8.05
N VAL A 139 -11.34 -9.17 6.87
CA VAL A 139 -11.04 -10.33 6.03
C VAL A 139 -9.54 -10.40 5.69
N MET A 140 -8.95 -9.26 5.30
CA MET A 140 -7.52 -9.15 5.03
C MET A 140 -6.69 -9.41 6.29
N LEU A 141 -7.07 -8.82 7.44
CA LEU A 141 -6.35 -8.92 8.70
C LEU A 141 -6.38 -10.33 9.27
N MET A 142 -7.56 -10.97 9.38
CA MET A 142 -7.70 -12.32 9.89
C MET A 142 -6.84 -13.33 9.13
N SER A 143 -6.84 -13.23 7.79
CA SER A 143 -5.98 -14.06 6.95
C SER A 143 -4.51 -13.80 7.19
N SER A 144 -4.11 -12.52 7.29
CA SER A 144 -2.73 -12.12 7.52
C SER A 144 -2.23 -12.48 8.92
N TYR A 145 -3.08 -12.50 9.95
CA TYR A 145 -2.70 -12.92 11.31
C TYR A 145 -2.19 -14.36 11.32
N VAL A 146 -2.94 -15.26 10.68
CA VAL A 146 -2.55 -16.67 10.58
C VAL A 146 -1.29 -16.83 9.73
N LEU A 147 -1.16 -16.05 8.66
CA LEU A 147 0.04 -16.08 7.81
C LEU A 147 1.30 -15.53 8.49
N VAL A 148 1.17 -14.60 9.44
CA VAL A 148 2.32 -14.09 10.23
C VAL A 148 2.81 -15.11 11.24
N VAL A 149 1.91 -15.87 11.90
CA VAL A 149 2.27 -16.92 12.86
C VAL A 149 2.54 -18.28 12.20
N PHE A 150 2.64 -18.31 10.89
CA PHE A 150 2.65 -19.53 10.08
C PHE A 150 3.73 -20.54 10.51
N TYR A 151 4.93 -20.07 10.80
CA TYR A 151 5.97 -20.86 11.45
C TYR A 151 5.80 -20.77 12.95
N SER A 152 5.46 -21.88 13.60
CA SER A 152 5.29 -21.94 15.05
C SER A 152 6.62 -21.75 15.80
N GLY A 153 6.58 -21.06 16.92
CA GLY A 153 7.73 -20.80 17.77
C GLY A 153 7.48 -19.59 18.68
N ALA A 154 8.27 -19.43 19.75
CA ALA A 154 8.05 -18.36 20.72
C ALA A 154 8.14 -16.97 20.07
N GLU A 155 9.16 -16.72 19.27
CA GLU A 155 9.37 -15.44 18.58
C GLU A 155 8.25 -15.13 17.56
N HIS A 156 7.85 -16.12 16.74
CA HIS A 156 6.76 -15.96 15.78
C HIS A 156 5.42 -15.70 16.48
N THR A 157 5.18 -16.36 17.62
CA THR A 157 3.97 -16.18 18.42
C THR A 157 3.90 -14.80 19.04
N GLU A 158 5.02 -14.29 19.61
CA GLU A 158 5.11 -12.96 20.19
C GLU A 158 4.87 -11.88 19.12
N ALA A 159 5.54 -12.00 17.98
CA ALA A 159 5.38 -11.08 16.84
C ALA A 159 3.94 -11.07 16.30
N ALA A 160 3.33 -12.26 16.15
CA ALA A 160 1.95 -12.39 15.73
C ALA A 160 1.00 -11.80 16.77
N LEU A 161 1.21 -12.03 18.07
CA LEU A 161 0.40 -11.45 19.13
C LEU A 161 0.45 -9.93 19.10
N GLN A 162 1.65 -9.34 18.95
CA GLN A 162 1.81 -7.90 18.79
C GLN A 162 1.03 -7.36 17.58
N TYR A 163 1.15 -8.04 16.43
CA TYR A 163 0.42 -7.68 15.21
C TYR A 163 -1.09 -7.78 15.40
N VAL A 164 -1.58 -8.89 15.97
CA VAL A 164 -3.00 -9.12 16.22
C VAL A 164 -3.57 -8.08 17.18
N VAL A 165 -2.95 -7.89 18.35
CA VAL A 165 -3.46 -6.98 19.40
C VAL A 165 -3.56 -5.54 18.87
N LEU A 166 -2.50 -5.03 18.23
CA LEU A 166 -2.50 -3.66 17.71
C LEU A 166 -3.56 -3.45 16.62
N ASN A 167 -3.68 -4.41 15.69
CA ASN A 167 -4.68 -4.28 14.62
C ASN A 167 -6.11 -4.54 15.13
N LEU A 168 -6.33 -5.46 16.06
CA LEU A 168 -7.66 -5.71 16.64
C LEU A 168 -8.18 -4.49 17.42
N VAL A 169 -7.30 -3.83 18.20
CA VAL A 169 -7.65 -2.56 18.86
C VAL A 169 -7.94 -1.49 17.80
N GLY A 170 -7.12 -1.41 16.74
CA GLY A 170 -7.38 -0.53 15.60
C GLY A 170 -8.73 -0.78 14.95
N SER A 171 -9.09 -2.04 14.71
CA SER A 171 -10.38 -2.45 14.13
C SER A 171 -11.56 -2.08 15.02
N ALA A 172 -11.46 -2.29 16.32
CA ALA A 172 -12.51 -1.88 17.27
C ALA A 172 -12.72 -0.35 17.26
N ILE A 173 -11.62 0.40 17.24
CA ILE A 173 -11.65 1.87 17.13
C ILE A 173 -12.23 2.31 15.78
N MET A 174 -11.88 1.61 14.67
CA MET A 174 -12.45 1.86 13.35
C MET A 174 -13.98 1.71 13.37
N LEU A 175 -14.47 0.60 13.91
CA LEU A 175 -15.92 0.32 14.00
C LEU A 175 -16.65 1.37 14.85
N LEU A 176 -16.08 1.77 15.99
CA LEU A 176 -16.65 2.84 16.83
C LEU A 176 -16.70 4.18 16.08
N SER A 177 -15.64 4.53 15.35
CA SER A 177 -15.62 5.76 14.55
C SER A 177 -16.65 5.74 13.43
N ILE A 178 -16.81 4.59 12.75
CA ILE A 178 -17.81 4.41 11.69
C ILE A 178 -19.22 4.50 12.27
N GLY A 179 -19.47 3.87 13.41
CA GLY A 179 -20.75 3.98 14.12
C GLY A 179 -21.08 5.43 14.54
N GLY A 180 -20.08 6.17 15.03
CA GLY A 180 -20.20 7.59 15.33
C GLY A 180 -20.49 8.44 14.09
N LEU A 181 -19.77 8.20 12.98
CA LEU A 181 -20.04 8.88 11.70
C LEU A 181 -21.46 8.60 11.22
N TYR A 182 -21.91 7.35 11.29
CA TYR A 182 -23.29 7.00 10.95
C TYR A 182 -24.32 7.71 11.82
N ALA A 183 -24.09 7.78 13.14
CA ALA A 183 -24.98 8.46 14.06
C ALA A 183 -25.11 9.97 13.76
N VAL A 184 -24.02 10.60 13.32
CA VAL A 184 -24.00 12.05 13.00
C VAL A 184 -24.52 12.32 11.59
N THR A 185 -24.16 11.49 10.61
CA THR A 185 -24.44 11.77 9.19
C THR A 185 -25.62 10.99 8.62
N GLY A 186 -26.04 9.88 9.27
CA GLY A 186 -27.13 9.01 8.83
C GLY A 186 -26.81 8.16 7.60
N THR A 187 -25.54 8.03 7.21
CA THR A 187 -25.13 7.25 6.03
C THR A 187 -23.77 6.59 6.21
N LEU A 188 -23.59 5.44 5.56
CA LEU A 188 -22.32 4.69 5.48
C LEU A 188 -21.73 4.71 4.07
N ASN A 189 -22.55 5.05 3.06
CA ASN A 189 -22.11 5.17 1.68
C ASN A 189 -21.17 6.37 1.51
N MET A 190 -20.00 6.17 0.91
CA MET A 190 -18.96 7.20 0.79
C MET A 190 -19.41 8.39 -0.05
N ALA A 191 -20.17 8.16 -1.13
CA ALA A 191 -20.67 9.22 -1.99
C ALA A 191 -21.77 10.05 -1.32
N ASP A 192 -22.70 9.39 -0.60
CA ASP A 192 -23.74 10.07 0.16
C ASP A 192 -23.17 10.83 1.37
N LEU A 193 -22.14 10.25 2.02
CA LEU A 193 -21.39 10.92 3.09
C LEU A 193 -20.76 12.23 2.56
N SER A 194 -20.09 12.17 1.42
CA SER A 194 -19.52 13.34 0.76
C SER A 194 -20.60 14.37 0.39
N ARG A 195 -21.76 13.91 -0.11
CA ARG A 195 -22.89 14.79 -0.43
C ARG A 195 -23.41 15.53 0.80
N ARG A 196 -23.62 14.82 1.90
CA ARG A 196 -24.12 15.40 3.17
C ARG A 196 -23.13 16.35 3.83
N LEU A 197 -21.84 16.08 3.70
CA LEU A 197 -20.78 16.95 4.22
C LEU A 197 -20.53 18.19 3.35
N ALA A 198 -20.92 18.17 2.08
CA ALA A 198 -20.85 19.35 1.21
C ALA A 198 -21.94 20.38 1.52
N ASP A 199 -23.11 19.94 2.01
CA ASP A 199 -24.22 20.80 2.45
C ASP A 199 -24.82 20.26 3.77
N PRO A 200 -24.09 20.39 4.89
CA PRO A 200 -24.50 19.78 6.15
C PRO A 200 -25.81 20.38 6.68
N ALA A 201 -26.13 21.63 6.36
CA ALA A 201 -27.36 22.28 6.79
C ALA A 201 -28.60 21.64 6.16
N ALA A 202 -28.54 21.27 4.88
CA ALA A 202 -29.65 20.61 4.18
C ALA A 202 -30.00 19.23 4.76
N TYR A 203 -29.02 18.57 5.41
CA TYR A 203 -29.20 17.23 5.98
C TYR A 203 -29.25 17.22 7.52
N GLY A 204 -29.20 18.39 8.18
CA GLY A 204 -29.19 18.51 9.63
C GLY A 204 -27.92 17.89 10.28
N VAL A 205 -26.81 17.85 9.57
CA VAL A 205 -25.54 17.30 10.02
C VAL A 205 -24.76 18.38 10.78
N ASP A 206 -24.33 18.06 12.02
CA ASP A 206 -23.33 18.86 12.71
C ASP A 206 -21.92 18.42 12.26
N PRO A 207 -21.13 19.27 11.57
CA PRO A 207 -19.81 18.89 11.11
C PRO A 207 -18.77 18.74 12.23
N ALA A 208 -18.97 19.36 13.40
CA ALA A 208 -17.96 19.37 14.47
C ALA A 208 -17.57 17.97 15.00
N PRO A 209 -18.49 17.01 15.28
CA PRO A 209 -18.11 15.67 15.65
C PRO A 209 -17.40 14.90 14.52
N VAL A 210 -17.67 15.23 13.25
CA VAL A 210 -17.05 14.56 12.09
C VAL A 210 -15.53 14.72 12.10
N LEU A 211 -15.02 15.89 12.50
CA LEU A 211 -13.58 16.11 12.60
C LEU A 211 -12.93 15.16 13.62
N GLY A 212 -13.50 15.01 14.81
CA GLY A 212 -12.97 14.10 15.84
C GLY A 212 -13.05 12.64 15.42
N LEU A 213 -14.19 12.21 14.86
CA LEU A 213 -14.40 10.84 14.39
C LEU A 213 -13.49 10.50 13.20
N SER A 214 -13.32 11.44 12.25
CA SER A 214 -12.38 11.26 11.14
C SER A 214 -10.92 11.21 11.63
N ALA A 215 -10.55 11.95 12.70
CA ALA A 215 -9.21 11.90 13.26
C ALA A 215 -8.89 10.53 13.89
N ILE A 216 -9.85 9.95 14.59
CA ILE A 216 -9.71 8.59 15.14
C ILE A 216 -9.61 7.57 14.00
N LEU A 217 -10.45 7.68 12.97
CA LEU A 217 -10.42 6.83 11.79
C LEU A 217 -9.08 6.96 11.02
N PHE A 218 -8.53 8.19 10.92
CA PHE A 218 -7.23 8.46 10.33
C PHE A 218 -6.11 7.71 11.06
N ALA A 219 -6.12 7.68 12.39
CA ALA A 219 -5.12 6.95 13.18
C ALA A 219 -5.12 5.45 12.86
N VAL A 220 -6.29 4.86 12.59
CA VAL A 220 -6.40 3.44 12.17
C VAL A 220 -5.78 3.22 10.80
N PHE A 221 -6.02 4.11 9.83
CA PHE A 221 -5.38 3.99 8.51
C PHE A 221 -3.87 4.24 8.57
N ALA A 222 -3.41 5.15 9.43
CA ALA A 222 -2.00 5.36 9.70
C ALA A 222 -1.35 4.13 10.36
N LEU A 223 -2.06 3.46 11.30
CA LEU A 223 -1.66 2.17 11.85
C LEU A 223 -1.48 1.12 10.74
N LYS A 224 -2.47 0.97 9.85
CA LYS A 224 -2.41 0.01 8.75
C LYS A 224 -1.29 0.32 7.76
N ALA A 225 -1.08 1.60 7.45
CA ALA A 225 0.02 2.05 6.60
C ALA A 225 1.40 1.93 7.28
N GLY A 226 1.46 1.68 8.59
CA GLY A 226 2.70 1.59 9.36
C GLY A 226 3.46 2.92 9.41
N ILE A 227 2.72 4.02 9.56
CA ILE A 227 3.25 5.38 9.68
C ILE A 227 3.54 5.66 11.16
N VAL A 228 4.63 6.36 11.46
CA VAL A 228 4.95 6.78 12.85
C VAL A 228 3.89 7.76 13.36
N PRO A 229 3.36 7.57 14.59
CA PRO A 229 3.83 6.66 15.65
C PRO A 229 3.24 5.23 15.63
N PHE A 230 2.41 4.87 14.70
CA PHE A 230 1.64 3.63 14.66
C PHE A 230 2.36 2.45 13.95
N HIS A 231 3.68 2.50 13.83
CA HIS A 231 4.50 1.59 13.02
C HIS A 231 4.96 0.30 13.73
N TRP A 232 4.73 0.15 15.02
CA TRP A 232 5.34 -0.86 15.90
C TRP A 232 5.13 -2.31 15.46
N TRP A 233 4.04 -2.61 14.76
CA TRP A 233 3.76 -3.95 14.27
C TRP A 233 4.62 -4.36 13.06
N VAL A 234 5.19 -3.40 12.33
CA VAL A 234 5.84 -3.64 11.03
C VAL A 234 7.10 -4.52 11.17
N PRO A 235 8.08 -4.21 12.04
CA PRO A 235 9.28 -5.04 12.16
C PRO A 235 8.97 -6.45 12.64
N ALA A 236 8.12 -6.58 13.65
CA ALA A 236 7.75 -7.87 14.22
C ALA A 236 7.05 -8.78 13.19
N ALA A 237 6.01 -8.25 12.51
CA ALA A 237 5.24 -9.02 11.53
C ALA A 237 6.07 -9.43 10.31
N TYR A 238 6.96 -8.55 9.81
CA TYR A 238 7.75 -8.85 8.61
C TYR A 238 8.85 -9.88 8.86
N ARG A 239 9.45 -9.88 10.07
CA ARG A 239 10.44 -10.87 10.45
C ARG A 239 9.81 -12.25 10.73
N ALA A 240 8.63 -12.28 11.32
CA ALA A 240 7.96 -13.53 11.68
C ALA A 240 7.30 -14.23 10.51
N ALA A 241 6.80 -13.49 9.53
CA ALA A 241 6.07 -14.05 8.40
C ALA A 241 7.00 -14.75 7.40
N PRO A 242 6.52 -15.79 6.69
CA PRO A 242 7.22 -16.34 5.53
C PRO A 242 7.54 -15.25 4.51
N ALA A 243 8.70 -15.29 3.86
CA ALA A 243 9.15 -14.27 2.90
C ALA A 243 8.11 -13.85 1.84
N PRO A 244 7.34 -14.75 1.20
CA PRO A 244 6.28 -14.36 0.28
C PRO A 244 5.13 -13.60 0.96
N VAL A 245 4.88 -13.84 2.24
CA VAL A 245 3.89 -13.09 3.02
C VAL A 245 4.42 -11.70 3.34
N SER A 246 5.67 -11.59 3.81
CA SER A 246 6.32 -10.30 4.08
C SER A 246 6.40 -9.44 2.83
N ALA A 247 6.63 -10.04 1.65
CA ALA A 247 6.58 -9.35 0.35
C ALA A 247 5.21 -8.71 0.08
N VAL A 248 4.10 -9.43 0.34
CA VAL A 248 2.74 -8.91 0.14
C VAL A 248 2.34 -7.95 1.26
N LEU A 249 2.72 -8.20 2.52
CA LEU A 249 2.48 -7.25 3.62
C LEU A 249 3.13 -5.89 3.33
N ALA A 250 4.40 -5.89 2.91
CA ALA A 250 5.13 -4.68 2.57
C ALA A 250 4.69 -4.06 1.24
N GLY A 251 4.47 -4.88 0.22
CA GLY A 251 4.17 -4.45 -1.15
C GLY A 251 2.73 -4.00 -1.36
N VAL A 252 1.76 -4.62 -0.68
CA VAL A 252 0.33 -4.48 -0.96
C VAL A 252 -0.49 -4.12 0.27
N VAL A 253 -0.51 -4.98 1.31
CA VAL A 253 -1.43 -4.88 2.46
C VAL A 253 -1.31 -3.52 3.17
N LYS A 254 -0.10 -3.05 3.39
CA LYS A 254 0.22 -1.75 3.95
C LYS A 254 -0.36 -0.58 3.12
N LYS A 255 -0.44 -0.75 1.79
CA LYS A 255 -0.96 0.28 0.86
C LYS A 255 -2.47 0.47 0.97
N VAL A 256 -3.19 -0.50 1.53
CA VAL A 256 -4.62 -0.33 1.83
C VAL A 256 -4.84 0.84 2.78
N GLY A 257 -3.96 1.04 3.78
CA GLY A 257 -3.99 2.23 4.65
C GLY A 257 -3.72 3.54 3.90
N VAL A 258 -2.74 3.55 2.99
CA VAL A 258 -2.44 4.73 2.13
C VAL A 258 -3.62 5.04 1.22
N TYR A 259 -4.19 4.02 0.56
CA TYR A 259 -5.38 4.17 -0.27
C TYR A 259 -6.56 4.74 0.52
N ALA A 260 -6.83 4.22 1.71
CA ALA A 260 -7.91 4.70 2.57
C ALA A 260 -7.73 6.18 2.96
N ILE A 261 -6.48 6.61 3.23
CA ILE A 261 -6.17 8.02 3.46
C ILE A 261 -6.47 8.85 2.21
N ILE A 262 -6.03 8.43 1.02
CA ILE A 262 -6.31 9.16 -0.21
C ILE A 262 -7.84 9.19 -0.47
N ARG A 263 -8.51 8.03 -0.47
CA ARG A 263 -9.94 7.90 -0.79
C ARG A 263 -10.81 8.68 0.20
N LEU A 264 -10.62 8.52 1.48
CA LEU A 264 -11.51 9.17 2.44
C LEU A 264 -11.17 10.65 2.64
N TYR A 265 -9.89 11.02 2.72
CA TYR A 265 -9.53 12.40 3.08
C TYR A 265 -9.43 13.33 1.88
N PHE A 266 -9.06 12.83 0.70
CA PHE A 266 -8.98 13.67 -0.51
C PHE A 266 -10.23 13.56 -1.41
N THR A 267 -11.01 12.46 -1.34
CA THR A 267 -12.23 12.32 -2.13
C THR A 267 -13.49 12.61 -1.29
N VAL A 268 -13.66 11.94 -0.13
CA VAL A 268 -14.93 11.95 0.60
C VAL A 268 -15.03 13.12 1.57
N PHE A 269 -14.06 13.27 2.47
CA PHE A 269 -14.09 14.29 3.52
C PHE A 269 -13.57 15.66 3.07
N SER A 270 -12.93 15.76 1.91
CA SER A 270 -12.32 17.00 1.43
C SER A 270 -13.31 18.16 1.25
N VAL A 271 -14.59 17.85 1.09
CA VAL A 271 -15.67 18.83 0.94
C VAL A 271 -16.17 19.40 2.27
N ALA A 272 -15.81 18.75 3.39
CA ALA A 272 -16.25 19.21 4.71
C ALA A 272 -15.56 20.52 5.11
N SER A 273 -16.35 21.50 5.53
CA SER A 273 -15.89 22.78 6.05
C SER A 273 -16.21 22.90 7.55
N PHE A 274 -15.23 23.39 8.31
CA PHE A 274 -15.32 23.57 9.74
C PHE A 274 -15.18 25.05 10.14
N GLY A 275 -15.70 25.95 9.29
CA GLY A 275 -15.69 27.39 9.53
C GLY A 275 -16.15 27.75 10.95
N GLY A 276 -15.28 28.42 11.71
CA GLY A 276 -15.58 28.87 13.08
C GLY A 276 -15.06 27.97 14.21
N LEU A 277 -14.46 26.80 13.96
CA LEU A 277 -13.89 25.97 15.03
C LEU A 277 -12.62 26.54 15.69
N GLY A 278 -11.99 27.56 15.10
CA GLY A 278 -10.91 28.34 15.71
C GLY A 278 -9.79 27.51 16.36
N LEU A 279 -9.37 26.42 15.71
CA LEU A 279 -8.33 25.55 16.28
C LEU A 279 -6.97 26.26 16.28
N PRO A 280 -6.31 26.43 17.45
CA PRO A 280 -5.02 27.10 17.54
C PRO A 280 -3.96 26.43 16.64
N GLY A 281 -3.31 27.22 15.78
CA GLY A 281 -2.23 26.74 14.92
C GLY A 281 -2.68 26.14 13.57
N PHE A 282 -3.99 26.11 13.29
CA PHE A 282 -4.52 25.63 12.02
C PHE A 282 -5.14 26.80 11.25
N ALA A 283 -4.58 27.09 10.09
CA ALA A 283 -5.10 28.11 9.18
C ALA A 283 -5.98 27.44 8.11
N GLY A 284 -7.25 27.80 8.05
CA GLY A 284 -8.19 27.35 7.03
C GLY A 284 -9.37 26.55 7.58
N ASP A 285 -10.46 26.57 6.82
CA ASP A 285 -11.75 25.99 7.22
C ASP A 285 -11.95 24.56 6.70
N SER A 286 -11.04 24.07 5.83
CA SER A 286 -11.18 22.73 5.22
C SER A 286 -10.58 21.64 6.11
N LEU A 287 -11.17 20.46 6.05
CA LEU A 287 -10.64 19.26 6.72
C LEU A 287 -9.19 18.96 6.30
N LEU A 288 -8.82 19.15 5.05
CA LEU A 288 -7.45 18.94 4.56
C LEU A 288 -6.45 19.91 5.19
N ALA A 289 -6.85 21.16 5.52
CA ALA A 289 -5.99 22.10 6.22
C ALA A 289 -5.61 21.59 7.63
N PHE A 290 -6.51 20.86 8.30
CA PHE A 290 -6.22 20.18 9.55
C PHE A 290 -5.24 19.02 9.39
N TYR A 291 -5.46 18.15 8.37
CA TYR A 291 -4.64 16.94 8.20
C TYR A 291 -3.25 17.20 7.57
N GLY A 292 -3.07 18.30 6.85
CA GLY A 292 -1.80 18.63 6.23
C GLY A 292 -0.63 18.65 7.22
N PRO A 293 -0.66 19.45 8.29
CA PRO A 293 0.38 19.46 9.33
C PRO A 293 0.57 18.11 10.03
N VAL A 294 -0.53 17.36 10.27
CA VAL A 294 -0.48 16.01 10.88
C VAL A 294 0.28 15.04 9.97
N LEU A 295 -0.11 14.96 8.70
CA LEU A 295 0.58 14.14 7.69
C LEU A 295 2.04 14.53 7.56
N PHE A 296 2.34 15.83 7.62
CA PHE A 296 3.70 16.35 7.51
C PHE A 296 4.58 15.89 8.68
N LEU A 297 4.10 16.05 9.91
CA LEU A 297 4.81 15.59 11.10
C LEU A 297 5.04 14.07 11.07
N MET A 298 4.02 13.31 10.69
CA MET A 298 4.09 11.85 10.59
C MET A 298 5.04 11.39 9.48
N ALA A 299 5.09 12.10 8.34
CA ALA A 299 6.03 11.84 7.26
C ALA A 299 7.48 12.07 7.71
N ILE A 300 7.76 13.21 8.36
CA ILE A 300 9.07 13.52 8.94
C ILE A 300 9.49 12.43 9.91
N ALA A 301 8.64 12.13 10.89
CA ALA A 301 8.93 11.13 11.90
C ALA A 301 9.19 9.74 11.28
N SER A 302 8.42 9.35 10.24
CA SER A 302 8.59 8.08 9.54
C SER A 302 9.90 8.02 8.78
N ILE A 303 10.26 9.08 8.04
CA ILE A 303 11.52 9.15 7.27
C ILE A 303 12.73 9.01 8.19
N PHE A 304 12.76 9.77 9.29
CA PHE A 304 13.92 9.76 10.19
C PHE A 304 13.97 8.51 11.06
N LEU A 305 12.88 8.15 11.73
CA LEU A 305 12.86 6.97 12.59
C LEU A 305 13.10 5.69 11.77
N GLY A 306 12.45 5.56 10.61
CA GLY A 306 12.65 4.42 9.72
C GLY A 306 14.07 4.39 9.14
N GLY A 307 14.62 5.55 8.74
CA GLY A 307 15.96 5.66 8.19
C GLY A 307 17.06 5.34 9.21
N PHE A 308 17.02 5.96 10.39
CA PHE A 308 17.98 5.67 11.47
C PHE A 308 17.81 4.24 12.01
N GLY A 309 16.54 3.80 12.18
CA GLY A 309 16.26 2.43 12.61
C GLY A 309 16.80 1.38 11.64
N ALA A 310 16.77 1.63 10.32
CA ALA A 310 17.34 0.73 9.31
C ALA A 310 18.87 0.68 9.37
N ILE A 311 19.53 1.83 9.65
CA ILE A 311 21.00 1.86 9.80
C ILE A 311 21.45 0.99 10.98
N ASP A 312 20.67 0.91 12.05
CA ASP A 312 21.04 0.22 13.30
C ASP A 312 20.72 -1.29 13.31
N ARG A 313 20.28 -1.86 12.20
CA ARG A 313 19.93 -3.31 12.18
C ARG A 313 21.09 -4.18 11.74
N ASP A 314 21.15 -5.38 12.33
CA ASP A 314 22.19 -6.37 12.08
C ASP A 314 21.73 -7.53 11.19
N ASN A 315 20.45 -7.60 10.85
CA ASN A 315 19.89 -8.55 9.90
C ASN A 315 19.11 -7.87 8.77
N LEU A 316 18.95 -8.64 7.69
CA LEU A 316 18.38 -8.13 6.46
C LEU A 316 16.88 -7.79 6.59
N ASP A 317 16.08 -8.65 7.23
CA ASP A 317 14.63 -8.45 7.32
C ASP A 317 14.25 -7.26 8.22
N ASP A 318 14.95 -7.09 9.34
CA ASP A 318 14.76 -5.92 10.21
C ASP A 318 15.15 -4.62 9.49
N LEU A 319 16.29 -4.62 8.76
CA LEU A 319 16.67 -3.48 7.92
C LEU A 319 15.58 -3.17 6.89
N LEU A 320 15.05 -4.19 6.20
CA LEU A 320 13.98 -4.04 5.23
C LEU A 320 12.69 -3.52 5.88
N ALA A 321 12.36 -3.96 7.09
CA ALA A 321 11.18 -3.51 7.82
C ALA A 321 11.28 -2.03 8.22
N TYR A 322 12.37 -1.62 8.87
CA TYR A 322 12.58 -0.21 9.24
C TYR A 322 12.70 0.69 8.03
N SER A 323 13.44 0.27 7.00
CA SER A 323 13.48 1.03 5.75
C SER A 323 12.09 1.14 5.08
N SER A 324 11.20 0.15 5.26
CA SER A 324 9.81 0.25 4.79
C SER A 324 8.99 1.31 5.54
N ILE A 325 9.28 1.55 6.83
CA ILE A 325 8.68 2.65 7.60
C ILE A 325 9.16 4.00 7.03
N GLY A 326 10.46 4.14 6.82
CA GLY A 326 11.04 5.36 6.24
C GLY A 326 10.51 5.66 4.84
N GLN A 327 10.39 4.64 4.00
CA GLN A 327 9.91 4.80 2.62
C GLN A 327 8.41 5.15 2.55
N VAL A 328 7.58 4.69 3.51
CA VAL A 328 6.18 5.17 3.61
C VAL A 328 6.13 6.65 3.94
N GLY A 329 7.09 7.17 4.70
CA GLY A 329 7.24 8.62 4.89
C GLY A 329 7.37 9.39 3.58
N PHE A 330 8.08 8.84 2.58
CA PHE A 330 8.16 9.43 1.23
C PHE A 330 6.83 9.34 0.45
N ILE A 331 5.95 8.40 0.74
CA ILE A 331 4.60 8.35 0.17
C ILE A 331 3.71 9.43 0.81
N VAL A 332 3.83 9.61 2.13
CA VAL A 332 2.98 10.52 2.91
C VAL A 332 3.40 11.99 2.75
N LEU A 333 4.70 12.26 2.55
CA LEU A 333 5.21 13.62 2.44
C LEU A 333 4.56 14.44 1.30
N PRO A 334 4.45 13.94 0.07
CA PRO A 334 3.71 14.66 -0.97
C PRO A 334 2.22 14.79 -0.65
N LEU A 335 1.58 13.80 0.00
CA LEU A 335 0.19 13.93 0.44
C LEU A 335 0.01 15.09 1.45
N ALA A 336 0.97 15.27 2.37
CA ALA A 336 0.97 16.40 3.30
C ALA A 336 1.06 17.75 2.56
N ILE A 337 1.90 17.83 1.53
CA ILE A 337 2.00 19.01 0.66
C ILE A 337 0.67 19.25 -0.07
N GLY A 338 0.10 18.21 -0.69
CA GLY A 338 -1.17 18.30 -1.41
C GLY A 338 -2.37 18.66 -0.53
N ALA A 339 -2.32 18.34 0.77
CA ALA A 339 -3.34 18.73 1.72
C ALA A 339 -3.31 20.25 2.04
N THR A 340 -2.13 20.86 2.05
CA THR A 340 -1.92 22.26 2.46
C THR A 340 -1.74 23.22 1.29
N ALA A 341 -1.06 22.80 0.22
CA ALA A 341 -0.77 23.66 -0.92
C ALA A 341 -2.00 23.84 -1.83
N THR A 342 -2.42 25.08 -2.00
CA THR A 342 -3.44 25.48 -2.98
C THR A 342 -2.75 26.21 -4.12
N GLY A 343 -2.98 25.81 -5.35
CA GLY A 343 -2.40 26.45 -6.53
C GLY A 343 -2.16 25.49 -7.68
N THR A 344 -1.80 26.04 -8.80
CA THR A 344 -1.45 25.30 -10.02
C THR A 344 0.06 25.26 -10.22
N VAL A 345 0.55 24.18 -10.79
CA VAL A 345 1.95 24.04 -11.18
C VAL A 345 2.23 24.94 -12.38
N PRO A 346 3.22 25.85 -12.30
CA PRO A 346 3.54 26.75 -13.38
C PRO A 346 3.87 26.00 -14.69
N GLY A 347 3.30 26.47 -15.82
CA GLY A 347 3.60 25.92 -17.14
C GLY A 347 2.89 24.59 -17.51
N THR A 348 2.01 24.04 -16.66
CA THR A 348 1.38 22.73 -16.87
C THR A 348 -0.05 22.77 -17.40
N GLY A 349 -0.56 23.97 -17.79
CA GLY A 349 -1.91 24.08 -18.34
C GLY A 349 -3.06 23.80 -17.35
N GLY A 350 -2.80 23.90 -16.03
CA GLY A 350 -3.84 23.80 -15.00
C GLY A 350 -3.69 22.63 -14.02
N THR A 351 -2.63 21.83 -14.10
CA THR A 351 -2.37 20.78 -13.09
C THR A 351 -2.18 21.43 -11.72
N THR A 352 -2.96 20.99 -10.74
CA THR A 352 -2.83 21.50 -9.37
C THR A 352 -1.66 20.83 -8.64
N ILE A 353 -1.08 21.53 -7.65
CA ILE A 353 -0.04 20.93 -6.77
C ILE A 353 -0.61 19.71 -6.06
N ARG A 354 -1.89 19.69 -5.72
CA ARG A 354 -2.57 18.55 -5.11
C ARG A 354 -2.61 17.34 -6.03
N THR A 355 -2.89 17.52 -7.33
CA THR A 355 -2.83 16.44 -8.32
C THR A 355 -1.42 15.89 -8.45
N LEU A 356 -0.40 16.78 -8.57
CA LEU A 356 1.01 16.37 -8.62
C LEU A 356 1.42 15.59 -7.36
N ALA A 357 0.99 16.04 -6.19
CA ALA A 357 1.28 15.42 -4.90
C ALA A 357 0.73 13.99 -4.80
N ILE A 358 -0.53 13.77 -5.19
CA ILE A 358 -1.12 12.43 -5.20
C ILE A 358 -0.44 11.56 -6.26
N THR A 359 -0.14 12.10 -7.45
CA THR A 359 0.61 11.39 -8.50
C THR A 359 1.98 10.94 -7.97
N ALA A 360 2.73 11.82 -7.30
CA ALA A 360 4.00 11.49 -6.69
C ALA A 360 3.88 10.38 -5.63
N ALA A 361 2.86 10.45 -4.77
CA ALA A 361 2.58 9.43 -3.77
C ALA A 361 2.26 8.06 -4.41
N LEU A 362 1.46 8.03 -5.48
CA LEU A 362 1.09 6.81 -6.20
C LEU A 362 2.29 6.19 -6.94
N ILE A 363 3.08 6.99 -7.64
CA ILE A 363 4.31 6.51 -8.31
C ILE A 363 5.29 5.95 -7.28
N TYR A 364 5.47 6.65 -6.15
CA TYR A 364 6.33 6.14 -5.08
C TYR A 364 5.77 4.87 -4.44
N THR A 365 4.45 4.73 -4.37
CA THR A 365 3.75 3.52 -3.91
C THR A 365 4.05 2.33 -4.82
N VAL A 366 4.05 2.51 -6.15
CA VAL A 366 4.43 1.46 -7.12
C VAL A 366 5.88 1.05 -6.91
N ASN A 367 6.81 2.02 -6.90
CA ASN A 367 8.22 1.71 -6.67
C ASN A 367 8.43 0.94 -5.36
N HIS A 368 7.85 1.44 -4.26
CA HIS A 368 7.97 0.80 -2.95
C HIS A 368 7.36 -0.60 -2.95
N GLY A 369 6.20 -0.81 -3.60
CA GLY A 369 5.54 -2.11 -3.69
C GLY A 369 6.39 -3.15 -4.41
N LEU A 370 6.91 -2.80 -5.58
CA LEU A 370 7.74 -3.68 -6.40
C LEU A 370 9.12 -3.94 -5.75
N ALA A 371 9.81 -2.87 -5.33
CA ALA A 371 11.15 -3.00 -4.76
C ALA A 371 11.13 -3.75 -3.41
N LYS A 372 10.20 -3.45 -2.52
CA LYS A 372 10.08 -4.16 -1.23
C LYS A 372 9.60 -5.58 -1.40
N GLY A 373 8.60 -5.81 -2.25
CA GLY A 373 8.20 -7.16 -2.61
C GLY A 373 9.38 -7.99 -3.10
N GLY A 374 10.16 -7.44 -4.05
CA GLY A 374 11.37 -8.08 -4.57
C GLY A 374 12.42 -8.33 -3.50
N LEU A 375 12.71 -7.35 -2.65
CA LEU A 375 13.71 -7.46 -1.59
C LEU A 375 13.37 -8.52 -0.54
N PHE A 376 12.11 -8.65 -0.12
CA PHE A 376 11.70 -9.71 0.80
C PHE A 376 11.76 -11.10 0.15
N LEU A 377 11.41 -11.22 -1.13
CA LEU A 377 11.59 -12.48 -1.85
C LEU A 377 13.09 -12.83 -2.01
N VAL A 378 13.93 -11.85 -2.29
CA VAL A 378 15.39 -12.02 -2.34
C VAL A 378 15.93 -12.42 -0.97
N SER A 379 15.47 -11.80 0.13
CA SER A 379 15.83 -12.18 1.50
C SER A 379 15.43 -13.63 1.79
N GLY A 380 14.22 -14.05 1.41
CA GLY A 380 13.80 -15.44 1.53
C GLY A 380 14.68 -16.42 0.74
N ALA A 381 15.09 -16.04 -0.48
CA ALA A 381 16.01 -16.85 -1.28
C ALA A 381 17.44 -16.89 -0.69
N ILE A 382 17.89 -15.81 -0.02
CA ILE A 382 19.15 -15.79 0.73
C ILE A 382 19.05 -16.74 1.93
N PHE A 383 17.96 -16.66 2.70
CA PHE A 383 17.75 -17.55 3.83
C PHE A 383 17.75 -19.02 3.41
N GLU A 384 17.09 -19.34 2.30
CA GLU A 384 17.08 -20.69 1.75
C GLU A 384 18.48 -21.15 1.29
N ALA A 385 19.28 -20.23 0.75
CA ALA A 385 20.62 -20.52 0.24
C ALA A 385 21.67 -20.71 1.34
N VAL A 386 21.62 -19.88 2.39
CA VAL A 386 22.67 -19.74 3.41
C VAL A 386 22.22 -20.27 4.78
N GLY A 387 20.90 -20.30 5.04
CA GLY A 387 20.33 -20.67 6.35
C GLY A 387 20.30 -19.51 7.36
N SER A 388 20.76 -18.31 6.98
CA SER A 388 20.79 -17.12 7.83
C SER A 388 20.52 -15.85 7.01
N ILE A 389 20.07 -14.80 7.70
CA ILE A 389 19.93 -13.43 7.17
C ILE A 389 20.68 -12.40 8.01
N GLU A 390 21.45 -12.86 9.00
CA GLU A 390 22.30 -12.01 9.82
C GLU A 390 23.51 -11.53 8.98
N PHE A 391 23.85 -10.23 9.03
CA PHE A 391 24.93 -9.70 8.20
C PHE A 391 26.28 -10.33 8.45
N ASP A 392 26.54 -10.78 9.68
CA ASP A 392 27.82 -11.41 10.03
C ASP A 392 27.96 -12.80 9.38
N ASP A 393 26.83 -13.47 9.06
CA ASP A 393 26.79 -14.75 8.36
C ASP A 393 26.79 -14.59 6.82
N LEU A 394 26.46 -13.40 6.30
CA LEU A 394 26.28 -13.16 4.85
C LEU A 394 27.56 -12.67 4.16
N GLY A 395 28.63 -12.34 4.89
CA GLY A 395 29.85 -11.77 4.33
C GLY A 395 30.29 -12.47 3.04
N GLY A 396 30.64 -11.72 1.99
CA GLY A 396 31.10 -12.25 0.71
C GLY A 396 30.03 -12.91 -0.18
N LEU A 397 28.74 -12.76 0.11
CA LEU A 397 27.66 -13.38 -0.68
C LEU A 397 27.72 -13.03 -2.17
N SER A 398 28.26 -11.85 -2.54
CA SER A 398 28.39 -11.45 -3.94
C SER A 398 29.32 -12.35 -4.78
N GLU A 399 30.28 -13.03 -4.14
CA GLU A 399 31.19 -13.96 -4.84
C GLU A 399 30.52 -15.32 -5.08
N ARG A 400 29.73 -15.82 -4.11
CA ARG A 400 29.11 -17.15 -4.15
C ARG A 400 27.73 -17.16 -4.82
N ALA A 401 26.94 -16.10 -4.65
CA ALA A 401 25.61 -15.97 -5.20
C ALA A 401 25.43 -14.63 -5.98
N PRO A 402 26.19 -14.39 -7.05
CA PRO A 402 26.22 -13.10 -7.76
C PRO A 402 24.85 -12.68 -8.32
N VAL A 403 24.05 -13.59 -8.82
CA VAL A 403 22.73 -13.30 -9.40
C VAL A 403 21.78 -12.80 -8.31
N LEU A 404 21.80 -13.43 -7.14
CA LEU A 404 20.99 -13.06 -5.98
C LEU A 404 21.41 -11.68 -5.43
N SER A 405 22.72 -11.47 -5.33
CA SER A 405 23.31 -10.20 -4.88
C SER A 405 23.00 -9.05 -5.83
N VAL A 406 23.05 -9.26 -7.15
CA VAL A 406 22.63 -8.26 -8.14
C VAL A 406 21.13 -7.97 -8.00
N GLY A 407 20.29 -9.00 -7.79
CA GLY A 407 18.87 -8.82 -7.53
C GLY A 407 18.61 -7.93 -6.33
N PHE A 408 19.30 -8.18 -5.22
CA PHE A 408 19.24 -7.30 -4.04
C PHE A 408 19.69 -5.87 -4.37
N LEU A 409 20.85 -5.72 -5.00
CA LEU A 409 21.44 -4.42 -5.31
C LEU A 409 20.50 -3.58 -6.19
N VAL A 410 19.96 -4.14 -7.26
CA VAL A 410 19.06 -3.42 -8.18
C VAL A 410 17.80 -2.95 -7.46
N ALA A 411 17.14 -3.82 -6.68
CA ALA A 411 15.96 -3.43 -5.92
C ALA A 411 16.27 -2.40 -4.81
N ALA A 412 17.43 -2.52 -4.16
CA ALA A 412 17.90 -1.54 -3.16
C ALA A 412 18.24 -0.19 -3.80
N LEU A 413 18.90 -0.18 -4.97
CA LEU A 413 19.19 1.04 -5.74
C LEU A 413 17.91 1.72 -6.24
N ALA A 414 16.84 0.97 -6.49
CA ALA A 414 15.53 1.55 -6.76
C ALA A 414 14.98 2.32 -5.53
N LEU A 415 15.18 1.81 -4.31
CA LEU A 415 14.81 2.57 -3.11
C LEU A 415 15.71 3.80 -2.90
N VAL A 416 16.98 3.73 -3.29
CA VAL A 416 17.90 4.90 -3.32
C VAL A 416 17.40 5.94 -4.32
N GLY A 417 16.87 5.54 -5.46
CA GLY A 417 16.41 6.41 -6.53
C GLY A 417 17.45 6.62 -7.62
N VAL A 418 18.15 5.55 -8.03
CA VAL A 418 19.16 5.59 -9.10
C VAL A 418 18.50 5.40 -10.47
N PRO A 419 18.76 6.29 -11.47
CA PRO A 419 18.31 6.06 -12.84
C PRO A 419 18.92 4.80 -13.45
N PRO A 420 18.23 4.07 -14.32
CA PRO A 420 16.87 4.29 -14.85
C PRO A 420 15.77 3.56 -14.07
N LEU A 421 15.98 3.25 -12.78
CA LEU A 421 15.04 2.46 -11.98
C LEU A 421 13.78 3.28 -11.60
N SER A 422 12.66 2.60 -11.36
CA SER A 422 11.36 3.21 -11.03
C SER A 422 11.43 4.19 -9.85
N GLY A 423 12.31 3.94 -8.89
CA GLY A 423 12.47 4.79 -7.71
C GLY A 423 13.10 6.16 -7.97
N PHE A 424 13.86 6.31 -9.05
CA PHE A 424 14.34 7.62 -9.48
C PHE A 424 13.15 8.56 -9.76
N PHE A 425 12.21 8.12 -10.57
CA PHE A 425 11.04 8.92 -10.91
C PHE A 425 10.14 9.15 -9.69
N GLY A 426 10.00 8.15 -8.82
CA GLY A 426 9.25 8.30 -7.58
C GLY A 426 9.83 9.39 -6.67
N LYS A 427 11.14 9.36 -6.40
CA LYS A 427 11.80 10.41 -5.61
C LYS A 427 11.83 11.75 -6.31
N PHE A 428 12.09 11.75 -7.62
CA PHE A 428 12.08 12.97 -8.42
C PHE A 428 10.74 13.70 -8.28
N LEU A 429 9.60 13.00 -8.40
CA LEU A 429 8.28 13.60 -8.25
C LEU A 429 8.00 14.08 -6.82
N VAL A 430 8.54 13.41 -5.79
CA VAL A 430 8.47 13.91 -4.40
C VAL A 430 9.24 15.23 -4.25
N PHE A 431 10.44 15.31 -4.82
CA PHE A 431 11.23 16.55 -4.82
C PHE A 431 10.58 17.65 -5.66
N ASP A 432 10.06 17.31 -6.84
CA ASP A 432 9.36 18.25 -7.71
C ASP A 432 8.12 18.81 -7.04
N THR A 433 7.30 17.96 -6.38
CA THR A 433 6.14 18.40 -5.60
C THR A 433 6.54 19.43 -4.53
N ALA A 434 7.62 19.20 -3.80
CA ALA A 434 8.11 20.13 -2.80
C ALA A 434 8.65 21.42 -3.42
N ALA A 435 9.31 21.33 -4.57
CA ALA A 435 9.83 22.49 -5.30
C ALA A 435 8.71 23.35 -5.89
N GLN A 436 7.68 22.72 -6.48
CA GLN A 436 6.51 23.44 -6.99
C GLN A 436 5.70 24.11 -5.86
N ALA A 437 5.56 23.42 -4.72
CA ALA A 437 4.96 24.01 -3.53
C ALA A 437 5.76 25.22 -3.01
N LEU A 438 7.09 25.17 -3.10
CA LEU A 438 7.96 26.29 -2.74
C LEU A 438 7.80 27.47 -3.71
N ALA A 439 7.61 27.21 -5.00
CA ALA A 439 7.41 28.23 -6.01
C ALA A 439 6.12 29.07 -5.81
N VAL A 440 5.14 28.52 -5.07
CA VAL A 440 3.89 29.21 -4.70
C VAL A 440 3.87 29.60 -3.21
N ASP A 441 5.02 29.63 -2.55
CA ASP A 441 5.18 29.96 -1.11
C ASP A 441 4.29 29.14 -0.17
N ALA A 442 4.02 27.87 -0.51
CA ALA A 442 3.20 27.00 0.34
C ALA A 442 3.88 26.75 1.70
N PRO A 443 3.10 26.76 2.81
CA PRO A 443 3.64 26.53 4.14
C PRO A 443 4.36 25.16 4.24
N GLY A 444 5.56 25.16 4.82
CA GLY A 444 6.34 23.93 5.04
C GLY A 444 7.09 23.40 3.82
N ALA A 445 6.94 23.97 2.61
CA ALA A 445 7.57 23.46 1.38
C ALA A 445 9.10 23.37 1.45
N ARG A 446 9.78 24.36 2.06
CA ARG A 446 11.24 24.32 2.28
C ARG A 446 11.63 23.16 3.19
N LEU A 447 10.91 22.97 4.27
CA LEU A 447 11.17 21.88 5.21
C LEU A 447 10.91 20.52 4.53
N ALA A 448 9.86 20.39 3.71
CA ALA A 448 9.58 19.19 2.94
C ALA A 448 10.76 18.81 2.04
N LEU A 449 11.33 19.77 1.32
CA LEU A 449 12.49 19.54 0.45
C LEU A 449 13.71 19.08 1.25
N VAL A 450 14.01 19.75 2.38
CA VAL A 450 15.12 19.37 3.26
C VAL A 450 14.93 17.96 3.83
N VAL A 451 13.73 17.64 4.29
CA VAL A 451 13.37 16.31 4.83
C VAL A 451 13.51 15.23 3.75
N ALA A 452 13.02 15.49 2.55
CA ALA A 452 13.15 14.56 1.43
C ALA A 452 14.61 14.29 1.08
N LEU A 453 15.45 15.33 1.02
CA LEU A 453 16.91 15.20 0.78
C LEU A 453 17.61 14.42 1.90
N ALA A 454 17.33 14.76 3.16
CA ALA A 454 17.89 14.04 4.31
C ALA A 454 17.48 12.56 4.32
N GLY A 455 16.22 12.27 4.02
CA GLY A 455 15.72 10.89 3.90
C GLY A 455 16.37 10.13 2.74
N ALA A 456 16.67 10.80 1.62
CA ALA A 456 17.40 10.17 0.51
C ALA A 456 18.83 9.79 0.94
N ILE A 457 19.53 10.67 1.68
CA ILE A 457 20.86 10.37 2.25
C ILE A 457 20.79 9.18 3.21
N LEU A 458 19.79 9.13 4.10
CA LEU A 458 19.59 7.99 4.99
C LEU A 458 19.35 6.69 4.21
N THR A 459 18.62 6.76 3.08
CA THR A 459 18.40 5.60 2.20
C THR A 459 19.73 5.08 1.65
N ILE A 460 20.60 5.97 1.16
CA ILE A 460 21.93 5.61 0.69
C ILE A 460 22.74 4.96 1.83
N ALA A 461 22.70 5.55 3.02
CA ALA A 461 23.49 5.08 4.16
C ALA A 461 23.15 3.64 4.55
N TYR A 462 21.86 3.29 4.75
CA TYR A 462 21.52 1.93 5.15
C TYR A 462 21.68 0.90 4.01
N VAL A 463 21.46 1.29 2.75
CA VAL A 463 21.71 0.38 1.60
C VAL A 463 23.22 0.10 1.48
N THR A 464 24.06 1.12 1.57
CA THR A 464 25.52 0.96 1.52
C THR A 464 26.01 0.09 2.69
N ARG A 465 25.46 0.29 3.91
CA ARG A 465 25.81 -0.54 5.06
C ARG A 465 25.41 -2.00 4.85
N ALA A 466 24.19 -2.26 4.37
CA ALA A 466 23.75 -3.63 4.08
C ALA A 466 24.64 -4.30 3.05
N TRP A 467 24.98 -3.58 1.97
CA TRP A 467 25.88 -4.10 0.94
C TRP A 467 27.27 -4.44 1.49
N ASN A 468 27.88 -3.50 2.22
CA ASN A 468 29.24 -3.68 2.75
C ASN A 468 29.34 -4.78 3.80
N ARG A 469 28.29 -4.98 4.63
CA ARG A 469 28.32 -6.02 5.68
C ARG A 469 27.90 -7.40 5.20
N GLY A 470 26.86 -7.46 4.36
CA GLY A 470 26.26 -8.74 3.98
C GLY A 470 26.70 -9.27 2.62
N PHE A 471 27.16 -8.41 1.69
CA PHE A 471 27.42 -8.85 0.30
C PHE A 471 28.89 -8.72 -0.10
N TRP A 472 29.62 -7.81 0.53
CA TRP A 472 31.01 -7.54 0.22
C TRP A 472 31.95 -8.19 1.24
N GLY A 473 33.23 -8.44 0.83
CA GLY A 473 34.28 -8.98 1.70
C GLY A 473 34.53 -10.46 1.49
N PRO A 474 35.37 -11.07 2.36
CA PRO A 474 35.65 -12.51 2.27
C PRO A 474 34.39 -13.30 2.65
N PRO A 475 34.14 -14.45 1.98
CA PRO A 475 33.03 -15.33 2.31
C PRO A 475 33.08 -15.81 3.77
N SER A 476 31.93 -15.80 4.44
CA SER A 476 31.74 -16.44 5.75
C SER A 476 31.64 -17.96 5.58
N GLU A 477 31.77 -18.72 6.67
CA GLU A 477 31.58 -20.19 6.65
C GLU A 477 30.18 -20.56 6.11
N ALA A 478 29.15 -19.83 6.53
CA ALA A 478 27.77 -20.07 6.08
C ALA A 478 27.59 -19.83 4.57
N VAL A 479 28.29 -18.83 4.01
CA VAL A 479 28.24 -18.50 2.59
C VAL A 479 29.08 -19.50 1.75
N ASP A 480 30.17 -20.05 2.31
CA ASP A 480 30.97 -21.06 1.62
C ASP A 480 30.18 -22.35 1.34
N ASP A 481 29.28 -22.73 2.23
CA ASP A 481 28.39 -23.89 2.09
C ASP A 481 27.07 -23.59 1.37
N ALA A 482 26.86 -22.33 0.91
CA ALA A 482 25.62 -21.90 0.28
C ALA A 482 25.30 -22.66 -1.01
N TYR A 483 24.05 -23.11 -1.11
CA TYR A 483 23.53 -23.66 -2.36
C TYR A 483 22.69 -22.62 -3.14
N SER A 484 22.43 -22.86 -4.41
CA SER A 484 21.69 -21.91 -5.26
C SER A 484 20.24 -22.39 -5.50
N PRO A 485 19.22 -21.81 -4.84
CA PRO A 485 17.81 -22.11 -5.07
C PRO A 485 17.30 -21.44 -6.38
N ARG A 486 17.76 -21.95 -7.53
CA ARG A 486 17.59 -21.31 -8.85
C ARG A 486 16.14 -20.92 -9.18
N GLY A 487 15.17 -21.77 -8.82
CA GLY A 487 13.76 -21.50 -9.07
C GLY A 487 13.26 -20.28 -8.28
N GLN A 488 13.59 -20.21 -6.99
CA GLN A 488 13.20 -19.09 -6.12
C GLN A 488 13.91 -17.79 -6.54
N ILE A 489 15.19 -17.85 -6.89
CA ILE A 489 15.95 -16.72 -7.42
C ILE A 489 15.29 -16.18 -8.68
N ALA A 490 14.95 -17.03 -9.63
CA ALA A 490 14.32 -16.61 -10.89
C ALA A 490 12.98 -15.90 -10.63
N VAL A 491 12.17 -16.40 -9.70
CA VAL A 491 10.88 -15.79 -9.36
C VAL A 491 11.07 -14.46 -8.62
N ALA A 492 11.97 -14.39 -7.63
CA ALA A 492 12.25 -13.14 -6.92
C ALA A 492 12.70 -12.02 -7.88
N LEU A 493 13.51 -12.37 -8.88
CA LEU A 493 13.97 -11.44 -9.91
C LEU A 493 12.86 -10.88 -10.80
N LEU A 494 11.67 -11.50 -10.88
CA LEU A 494 10.56 -10.93 -11.65
C LEU A 494 10.13 -9.56 -11.14
N LEU A 495 10.08 -9.35 -9.81
CA LEU A 495 9.80 -8.02 -9.25
C LEU A 495 10.96 -7.04 -9.44
N VAL A 496 12.20 -7.53 -9.42
CA VAL A 496 13.39 -6.72 -9.72
C VAL A 496 13.37 -6.26 -11.18
N VAL A 497 13.03 -7.16 -12.11
CA VAL A 497 12.84 -6.81 -13.53
C VAL A 497 11.68 -5.83 -13.71
N ALA A 498 10.58 -5.99 -12.95
CA ALA A 498 9.47 -5.04 -12.99
C ALA A 498 9.89 -3.63 -12.56
N VAL A 499 10.76 -3.51 -11.55
CA VAL A 499 11.35 -2.22 -11.14
C VAL A 499 12.12 -1.54 -12.28
N VAL A 500 12.90 -2.31 -13.03
CA VAL A 500 13.65 -1.82 -14.20
C VAL A 500 12.70 -1.47 -15.35
N ALA A 501 11.74 -2.36 -15.63
CA ALA A 501 10.78 -2.17 -16.72
C ALA A 501 9.91 -0.91 -16.50
N VAL A 502 9.42 -0.69 -15.28
CA VAL A 502 8.67 0.53 -14.92
C VAL A 502 9.55 1.78 -15.04
N GLY A 503 10.84 1.67 -14.72
CA GLY A 503 11.75 2.80 -14.87
C GLY A 503 12.03 3.15 -16.34
N ILE A 504 12.23 2.15 -17.20
CA ILE A 504 12.46 2.37 -18.65
C ILE A 504 11.17 2.80 -19.35
N GLY A 505 10.03 2.16 -19.03
CA GLY A 505 8.70 2.47 -19.57
C GLY A 505 7.88 3.35 -18.62
N PHE A 506 8.43 4.49 -18.19
CA PHE A 506 7.83 5.30 -17.14
C PHE A 506 6.54 6.02 -17.57
N ASP A 507 6.47 6.52 -18.79
CA ASP A 507 5.38 7.40 -19.25
C ASP A 507 3.98 6.79 -19.06
N PRO A 508 3.65 5.56 -19.48
CA PRO A 508 2.32 5.00 -19.25
C PRO A 508 1.98 4.81 -17.76
N VAL A 509 2.98 4.57 -16.91
CA VAL A 509 2.76 4.45 -15.46
C VAL A 509 2.48 5.82 -14.85
N TYR A 510 3.16 6.87 -15.33
CA TYR A 510 2.91 8.25 -14.92
C TYR A 510 1.52 8.71 -15.36
N GLU A 511 1.11 8.44 -16.59
CA GLU A 511 -0.24 8.77 -17.09
C GLU A 511 -1.30 8.09 -16.22
N ALA A 512 -1.18 6.78 -15.98
CA ALA A 512 -2.11 6.04 -15.13
C ALA A 512 -2.17 6.58 -13.69
N ALA A 513 -1.04 6.91 -13.09
CA ALA A 513 -0.99 7.51 -11.75
C ALA A 513 -1.60 8.93 -11.72
N SER A 514 -1.40 9.70 -12.79
CA SER A 514 -1.98 11.04 -12.93
C SER A 514 -3.51 10.98 -13.12
N GLU A 515 -4.00 9.99 -13.88
CA GLU A 515 -5.44 9.72 -13.99
C GLU A 515 -6.04 9.28 -12.66
N ALA A 516 -5.36 8.39 -11.94
CA ALA A 516 -5.75 7.96 -10.59
C ALA A 516 -5.78 9.14 -9.60
N ALA A 517 -4.83 10.05 -9.69
CA ALA A 517 -4.79 11.26 -8.86
C ALA A 517 -5.95 12.22 -9.18
N ARG A 518 -6.28 12.39 -10.46
CA ARG A 518 -7.46 13.17 -10.87
C ARG A 518 -8.76 12.54 -10.39
N ALA A 519 -8.91 11.22 -10.53
CA ALA A 519 -10.08 10.49 -10.02
C ALA A 519 -10.23 10.61 -8.50
N ALA A 520 -9.12 10.59 -7.75
CA ALA A 520 -9.12 10.80 -6.29
C ALA A 520 -9.60 12.20 -5.89
N LEU A 521 -9.49 13.18 -6.76
CA LEU A 521 -9.89 14.57 -6.52
C LEU A 521 -11.23 14.93 -7.15
N ASP A 522 -11.77 14.10 -8.02
CA ASP A 522 -13.08 14.28 -8.66
C ASP A 522 -14.20 13.79 -7.74
N THR A 523 -14.46 14.55 -6.69
CA THR A 523 -15.52 14.24 -5.72
C THR A 523 -16.92 14.31 -6.33
N GLU A 524 -17.16 15.22 -7.28
CA GLU A 524 -18.47 15.36 -7.95
C GLU A 524 -18.72 14.17 -8.87
N GLY A 525 -17.77 13.83 -9.74
CA GLY A 525 -17.90 12.66 -10.61
C GLY A 525 -18.04 11.35 -9.80
N TYR A 526 -17.35 11.23 -8.67
CA TYR A 526 -17.51 10.07 -7.77
C TYR A 526 -18.94 10.00 -7.19
N ARG A 527 -19.49 11.12 -6.69
CA ARG A 527 -20.86 11.18 -6.16
C ARG A 527 -21.90 10.86 -7.22
N ASP A 528 -21.78 11.49 -8.39
CA ASP A 528 -22.74 11.33 -9.48
C ASP A 528 -22.77 9.89 -10.00
N ALA A 529 -21.61 9.26 -10.15
CA ALA A 529 -21.52 7.88 -10.60
C ALA A 529 -22.09 6.87 -9.59
N VAL A 530 -21.87 7.07 -8.27
CA VAL A 530 -22.32 6.12 -7.24
C VAL A 530 -23.80 6.31 -6.91
N LEU A 531 -24.29 7.56 -6.89
CA LEU A 531 -25.67 7.89 -6.51
C LEU A 531 -26.61 8.02 -7.73
N PHE A 532 -26.12 7.77 -8.95
CA PHE A 532 -26.87 7.89 -10.21
C PHE A 532 -27.52 9.27 -10.39
N LEU A 533 -26.85 10.35 -9.93
CA LEU A 533 -27.38 11.72 -9.99
C LEU A 533 -27.25 12.36 -11.37
N GLY A 534 -26.34 11.89 -12.22
CA GLY A 534 -26.21 12.31 -13.61
C GLY A 534 -27.17 11.52 -14.49
N GLY A 535 -28.41 11.96 -14.68
CA GLY A 535 -29.45 11.28 -15.42
C GLY A 535 -29.05 10.86 -16.86
N GLY A 536 -28.46 9.70 -16.97
CA GLY A 536 -27.91 9.13 -18.19
C GLY A 536 -27.76 7.62 -18.11
N LEU A 537 -28.86 6.89 -17.91
CA LEU A 537 -28.98 5.55 -18.46
C LEU A 537 -29.27 5.73 -19.96
N ALA A 538 -28.23 5.64 -20.79
CA ALA A 538 -28.35 5.44 -22.23
C ALA A 538 -27.96 4.00 -22.56
#